data_515b5b82963902efc6187688f7b1ad7d
#
_entry.id   515b5b82963902efc6187688f7b1ad7d
#
_cell.length_a   1.000
_cell.length_b   1.000
_cell.length_c   1.000
_cell.angle_alpha   90.00
_cell.angle_beta   90.00
_cell.angle_gamma   90.00
#
_symmetry.space_group_name_H-M   'P 1'
#
loop_
_entity.id
_entity.type
_entity.pdbx_description
1 polymer ?
#
loop_
_entity_poly.entity_id
_entity_poly.type
_entity_poly.pdbx_seq_one_letter_code
_entity_poly.pdbx_strand_id
1 'polypeptide(L)'
;MSVGYYNQSGLLRTDNAERYTGSIMLTPSFFKDHLKLNINAKGSINNNTFGNTDAIWAAATMNPTIPVYSGLNTFGGYTEATDNTGAPVNGAVMNPVGLIKMNDSQSNVRRFIGNVDADYRVHFFPDLKLHATIGYDYAQGKGSVYVPAEAAQNYTTSGLDYSYGPQKKENRLLTLYANYNKLVEPIKSSFDVTAGYDYQYWKATNPLYSEMNTLGEVLKTSKATD
;
A
#
# COMPACT_ATOMS: atom_id res chain seq x y z
N MET A 1 1.14 -21.21 -11.50
CA MET A 1 0.82 -19.85 -11.99
C MET A 1 -0.60 -19.51 -11.60
N SER A 2 -0.84 -18.32 -11.08
CA SER A 2 -2.18 -17.81 -10.79
C SER A 2 -2.33 -16.35 -11.22
N VAL A 3 -3.56 -15.96 -11.58
CA VAL A 3 -3.96 -14.58 -11.83
C VAL A 3 -5.21 -14.34 -11.00
N GLY A 4 -5.30 -13.20 -10.35
CA GLY A 4 -6.43 -12.82 -9.52
C GLY A 4 -6.85 -11.38 -9.79
N TYR A 5 -8.15 -11.15 -9.77
CA TYR A 5 -8.80 -9.86 -9.74
C TYR A 5 -9.69 -9.76 -8.52
N TYR A 6 -9.64 -8.63 -7.87
CA TYR A 6 -10.45 -8.33 -6.69
C TYR A 6 -10.96 -6.90 -6.79
N ASN A 7 -12.24 -6.71 -6.54
CA ASN A 7 -12.86 -5.40 -6.44
C ASN A 7 -13.81 -5.39 -5.24
N GLN A 8 -13.66 -4.40 -4.39
CA GLN A 8 -14.48 -4.22 -3.20
C GLN A 8 -14.85 -2.75 -3.05
N SER A 9 -16.16 -2.48 -2.95
CA SER A 9 -16.66 -1.19 -2.46
C SER A 9 -16.66 -1.17 -0.94
N GLY A 10 -16.25 -0.05 -0.36
CA GLY A 10 -16.26 0.16 1.09
C GLY A 10 -17.65 0.53 1.62
N LEU A 11 -17.71 0.88 2.92
CA LEU A 11 -18.93 1.35 3.57
C LEU A 11 -19.34 2.73 3.09
N LEU A 12 -18.38 3.60 2.81
CA LEU A 12 -18.63 4.89 2.18
C LEU A 12 -18.85 4.70 0.68
N ARG A 13 -19.78 5.46 0.12
CA ARG A 13 -20.24 5.29 -1.26
C ARG A 13 -19.13 5.46 -2.31
N THR A 14 -18.09 6.21 -2.01
CA THR A 14 -16.95 6.47 -2.90
C THR A 14 -15.75 5.58 -2.63
N ASP A 15 -15.73 4.82 -1.51
CA ASP A 15 -14.64 3.90 -1.23
C ASP A 15 -14.64 2.73 -2.22
N ASN A 16 -13.50 2.51 -2.83
CA ASN A 16 -13.27 1.35 -3.70
C ASN A 16 -11.82 0.88 -3.59
N ALA A 17 -11.65 -0.44 -3.56
CA ALA A 17 -10.35 -1.09 -3.64
C ALA A 17 -10.36 -2.12 -4.77
N GLU A 18 -9.54 -1.87 -5.79
CA GLU A 18 -9.35 -2.75 -6.92
C GLU A 18 -7.94 -3.30 -6.92
N ARG A 19 -7.80 -4.62 -7.08
CA ARG A 19 -6.50 -5.29 -7.07
C ARG A 19 -6.37 -6.31 -8.17
N TYR A 20 -5.30 -6.19 -8.92
CA TYR A 20 -4.82 -7.19 -9.86
C TYR A 20 -3.61 -7.91 -9.26
N THR A 21 -3.58 -9.24 -9.33
CA THR A 21 -2.46 -10.03 -8.85
C THR A 21 -2.05 -11.07 -9.88
N GLY A 22 -0.75 -11.29 -10.01
CA GLY A 22 -0.19 -12.40 -10.77
C GLY A 22 0.87 -13.10 -9.95
N SER A 23 0.93 -14.43 -9.97
CA SER A 23 1.99 -15.18 -9.33
C SER A 23 2.44 -16.38 -10.14
N ILE A 24 3.73 -16.67 -10.04
CA ILE A 24 4.38 -17.85 -10.63
C ILE A 24 5.16 -18.54 -9.53
N MET A 25 5.04 -19.87 -9.49
CA MET A 25 5.86 -20.75 -8.66
C MET A 25 6.44 -21.83 -9.55
N LEU A 26 7.75 -22.02 -9.49
CA LEU A 26 8.51 -23.03 -10.24
C LEU A 26 9.40 -23.79 -9.24
N THR A 27 9.42 -25.12 -9.38
CA THR A 27 10.21 -26.00 -8.51
C THR A 27 11.06 -26.96 -9.34
N PRO A 28 11.97 -26.45 -10.21
CA PRO A 28 12.84 -27.31 -11.00
C PRO A 28 13.87 -28.02 -10.13
N SER A 29 14.24 -29.21 -10.55
CA SER A 29 15.28 -30.01 -9.93
C SER A 29 16.33 -30.37 -10.99
N PHE A 30 17.60 -30.38 -10.59
CA PHE A 30 18.76 -30.59 -11.46
C PHE A 30 19.72 -31.60 -10.85
N PHE A 31 20.59 -32.18 -11.68
CA PHE A 31 21.63 -33.11 -11.25
C PHE A 31 21.11 -34.31 -10.47
N LYS A 32 20.06 -34.97 -10.96
CA LYS A 32 19.39 -36.11 -10.29
C LYS A 32 18.96 -35.75 -8.87
N ASP A 33 18.26 -34.61 -8.70
CA ASP A 33 17.73 -34.10 -7.44
C ASP A 33 18.77 -33.58 -6.42
N HIS A 34 20.03 -33.44 -6.83
CA HIS A 34 21.03 -32.84 -5.98
C HIS A 34 20.84 -31.33 -5.79
N LEU A 35 20.34 -30.63 -6.82
CA LEU A 35 19.97 -29.22 -6.71
C LEU A 35 18.47 -29.07 -6.94
N LYS A 36 17.77 -28.55 -5.93
CA LYS A 36 16.35 -28.19 -6.00
C LYS A 36 16.23 -26.69 -5.90
N LEU A 37 15.51 -26.08 -6.83
CA LEU A 37 15.17 -24.67 -6.75
C LEU A 37 13.69 -24.51 -6.45
N ASN A 38 13.36 -23.48 -5.67
CA ASN A 38 12.00 -23.01 -5.48
C ASN A 38 11.98 -21.52 -5.82
N ILE A 39 11.35 -21.19 -6.94
CA ILE A 39 11.30 -19.83 -7.48
C ILE A 39 9.87 -19.33 -7.33
N ASN A 40 9.68 -18.28 -6.56
CA ASN A 40 8.39 -17.63 -6.40
C ASN A 40 8.49 -16.18 -6.87
N ALA A 41 7.53 -15.75 -7.66
CA ALA A 41 7.38 -14.35 -8.06
C ALA A 41 5.91 -13.97 -8.02
N LYS A 42 5.60 -12.83 -7.39
CA LYS A 42 4.25 -12.28 -7.27
C LYS A 42 4.28 -10.78 -7.56
N GLY A 43 3.42 -10.34 -8.48
CA GLY A 43 3.15 -8.94 -8.75
C GLY A 43 1.74 -8.56 -8.34
N SER A 44 1.55 -7.32 -7.89
CA SER A 44 0.22 -6.76 -7.67
C SER A 44 0.16 -5.28 -8.04
N ILE A 45 -1.02 -4.86 -8.51
CA ILE A 45 -1.38 -3.46 -8.74
C ILE A 45 -2.66 -3.23 -7.95
N ASN A 46 -2.65 -2.24 -7.05
CA ASN A 46 -3.81 -1.84 -6.28
C ASN A 46 -4.18 -0.41 -6.67
N ASN A 47 -5.45 -0.21 -7.05
CA ASN A 47 -6.05 1.09 -7.25
C ASN A 47 -7.06 1.30 -6.13
N ASN A 48 -6.92 2.35 -5.37
CA ASN A 48 -7.83 2.66 -4.28
C ASN A 48 -8.41 4.05 -4.47
N THR A 49 -9.69 4.19 -4.19
CA THR A 49 -10.38 5.47 -4.01
C THR A 49 -10.83 5.55 -2.57
N PHE A 50 -10.55 6.67 -1.92
CA PHE A 50 -10.84 6.86 -0.50
C PHE A 50 -11.98 7.86 -0.33
N GLY A 51 -13.03 7.46 0.38
CA GLY A 51 -14.07 8.35 0.83
C GLY A 51 -13.63 9.19 2.01
N ASN A 52 -14.26 10.34 2.19
CA ASN A 52 -14.03 11.17 3.36
C ASN A 52 -14.74 10.56 4.58
N THR A 53 -13.99 10.04 5.55
CA THR A 53 -14.52 9.37 6.75
C THR A 53 -15.24 10.32 7.70
N ASP A 54 -14.97 11.64 7.65
CA ASP A 54 -15.65 12.65 8.46
C ASP A 54 -17.15 12.70 8.16
N ALA A 55 -17.54 12.24 6.97
CA ALA A 55 -18.94 12.12 6.58
C ALA A 55 -19.76 11.20 7.50
N ILE A 56 -19.13 10.20 8.15
CA ILE A 56 -19.79 9.28 9.08
C ILE A 56 -20.24 10.05 10.33
N TRP A 57 -19.31 10.82 10.91
CA TRP A 57 -19.60 11.66 12.06
C TRP A 57 -20.61 12.76 11.70
N ALA A 58 -20.41 13.42 10.56
CA ALA A 58 -21.31 14.44 10.08
C ALA A 58 -22.75 13.90 9.91
N ALA A 59 -22.90 12.72 9.33
CA ALA A 59 -24.22 12.09 9.16
C ALA A 59 -24.91 11.73 10.49
N ALA A 60 -24.12 11.37 11.52
CA ALA A 60 -24.66 11.05 12.83
C ALA A 60 -25.09 12.28 13.65
N THR A 61 -24.50 13.45 13.36
CA THR A 61 -24.70 14.68 14.16
C THR A 61 -25.49 15.76 13.43
N MET A 62 -25.63 15.67 12.11
CA MET A 62 -26.39 16.63 11.32
C MET A 62 -27.89 16.57 11.67
N ASN A 63 -28.53 17.75 11.81
CA ASN A 63 -29.95 17.83 12.04
C ASN A 63 -30.74 17.27 10.83
N PRO A 64 -31.55 16.23 11.01
CA PRO A 64 -32.25 15.56 9.92
C PRO A 64 -33.33 16.41 9.23
N THR A 65 -33.70 17.56 9.79
CA THR A 65 -34.64 18.49 9.15
C THR A 65 -34.01 19.43 8.14
N ILE A 66 -32.66 19.48 8.09
CA ILE A 66 -31.92 20.26 7.09
C ILE A 66 -31.88 19.49 5.78
N PRO A 67 -32.32 20.09 4.65
CA PRO A 67 -32.28 19.42 3.35
C PRO A 67 -30.82 19.22 2.91
N VAL A 68 -30.54 18.10 2.25
CA VAL A 68 -29.20 17.79 1.74
C VAL A 68 -28.77 18.80 0.67
N TYR A 69 -29.72 19.24 -0.16
CA TYR A 69 -29.45 20.17 -1.26
C TYR A 69 -30.08 21.53 -0.99
N SER A 70 -29.29 22.59 -1.21
CA SER A 70 -29.71 23.97 -0.97
C SER A 70 -30.56 24.59 -2.10
N GLY A 71 -30.53 23.99 -3.29
CA GLY A 71 -31.08 24.60 -4.51
C GLY A 71 -30.26 25.77 -5.07
N LEU A 72 -29.14 26.12 -4.44
CA LEU A 72 -28.15 27.13 -4.86
C LEU A 72 -26.89 26.43 -5.36
N ASN A 73 -26.13 27.12 -6.23
CA ASN A 73 -24.86 26.56 -6.73
C ASN A 73 -23.67 26.71 -5.75
N THR A 74 -23.85 27.40 -4.64
CA THR A 74 -22.86 27.49 -3.57
C THR A 74 -22.59 26.10 -2.96
N PHE A 75 -21.36 25.83 -2.56
CA PHE A 75 -20.92 24.56 -1.98
C PHE A 75 -21.29 23.34 -2.83
N GLY A 76 -21.20 23.45 -4.17
CA GLY A 76 -21.59 22.38 -5.10
C GLY A 76 -23.08 22.00 -5.03
N GLY A 77 -23.94 22.88 -4.53
CA GLY A 77 -25.39 22.64 -4.37
C GLY A 77 -25.78 22.00 -3.05
N TYR A 78 -24.83 21.73 -2.14
CA TYR A 78 -25.09 21.15 -0.82
C TYR A 78 -25.45 22.22 0.21
N THR A 79 -26.34 21.89 1.14
CA THR A 79 -26.71 22.79 2.22
C THR A 79 -25.62 22.82 3.29
N GLU A 80 -25.08 24.00 3.54
CA GLU A 80 -24.09 24.23 4.60
C GLU A 80 -24.54 25.36 5.53
N ALA A 81 -24.10 25.34 6.79
CA ALA A 81 -24.28 26.46 7.71
C ALA A 81 -23.33 27.59 7.32
N THR A 82 -23.88 28.77 7.04
CA THR A 82 -23.10 29.94 6.62
C THR A 82 -23.22 31.09 7.60
N ASP A 83 -22.15 31.88 7.68
CA ASP A 83 -22.13 33.15 8.39
C ASP A 83 -22.77 34.30 7.57
N ASN A 84 -22.74 35.52 8.09
CA ASN A 84 -23.28 36.70 7.44
C ASN A 84 -22.54 37.08 6.14
N THR A 85 -21.36 36.52 5.91
CA THR A 85 -20.56 36.74 4.69
C THR A 85 -20.84 35.67 3.63
N GLY A 86 -21.59 34.64 3.96
CA GLY A 86 -21.85 33.48 3.11
C GLY A 86 -20.75 32.41 3.17
N ALA A 87 -19.76 32.55 4.04
CA ALA A 87 -18.74 31.55 4.27
C ALA A 87 -19.23 30.43 5.22
N PRO A 88 -18.72 29.20 5.13
CA PRO A 88 -19.07 28.14 6.06
C PRO A 88 -18.71 28.51 7.49
N VAL A 89 -19.63 28.29 8.44
CA VAL A 89 -19.39 28.54 9.87
C VAL A 89 -18.34 27.56 10.38
N ASN A 90 -17.26 28.09 10.94
CA ASN A 90 -16.21 27.25 11.51
C ASN A 90 -16.74 26.40 12.68
N GLY A 91 -16.50 25.10 12.64
CA GLY A 91 -16.95 24.15 13.66
C GLY A 91 -18.40 23.69 13.50
N ALA A 92 -19.15 24.21 12.53
CA ALA A 92 -20.46 23.64 12.21
C ALA A 92 -20.33 22.25 11.56
N VAL A 93 -21.37 21.43 11.72
CA VAL A 93 -21.43 20.13 11.06
C VAL A 93 -21.62 20.35 9.57
N MET A 94 -20.68 19.85 8.78
CA MET A 94 -20.73 19.92 7.31
C MET A 94 -21.69 18.89 6.73
N ASN A 95 -22.19 19.15 5.52
CA ASN A 95 -23.07 18.23 4.82
C ASN A 95 -22.35 16.91 4.50
N PRO A 96 -22.82 15.75 5.03
CA PRO A 96 -22.14 14.47 4.86
C PRO A 96 -22.10 14.01 3.39
N VAL A 97 -23.09 14.37 2.58
CA VAL A 97 -23.11 14.03 1.15
C VAL A 97 -22.13 14.91 0.40
N GLY A 98 -22.02 16.19 0.75
CA GLY A 98 -20.99 17.10 0.23
C GLY A 98 -19.59 16.61 0.53
N LEU A 99 -19.31 16.20 1.78
CA LEU A 99 -18.01 15.64 2.20
C LEU A 99 -17.60 14.42 1.38
N ILE A 100 -18.54 13.54 1.02
CA ILE A 100 -18.25 12.35 0.19
C ILE A 100 -18.08 12.72 -1.28
N LYS A 101 -18.97 13.56 -1.83
CA LYS A 101 -19.05 13.78 -3.26
C LYS A 101 -18.06 14.81 -3.78
N MET A 102 -17.63 15.72 -2.93
CA MET A 102 -16.66 16.76 -3.24
C MET A 102 -15.25 16.40 -2.74
N ASN A 103 -14.93 15.10 -2.65
CA ASN A 103 -13.62 14.58 -2.30
C ASN A 103 -13.24 13.48 -3.29
N ASP A 104 -12.16 13.68 -4.03
CA ASP A 104 -11.54 12.66 -4.89
C ASP A 104 -10.12 12.41 -4.40
N SER A 105 -9.96 11.33 -3.64
CA SER A 105 -8.67 10.89 -3.11
C SER A 105 -8.37 9.50 -3.65
N GLN A 106 -7.27 9.38 -4.39
CA GLN A 106 -6.90 8.16 -5.07
C GLN A 106 -5.47 7.74 -4.74
N SER A 107 -5.21 6.42 -4.78
CA SER A 107 -3.85 5.90 -4.77
C SER A 107 -3.68 4.72 -5.71
N ASN A 108 -2.48 4.61 -6.29
CA ASN A 108 -2.03 3.48 -7.06
C ASN A 108 -0.77 2.91 -6.41
N VAL A 109 -0.81 1.64 -6.03
CA VAL A 109 0.32 0.93 -5.43
C VAL A 109 0.68 -0.27 -6.29
N ARG A 110 1.94 -0.35 -6.69
CA ARG A 110 2.51 -1.48 -7.42
C ARG A 110 3.51 -2.18 -6.52
N ARG A 111 3.42 -3.51 -6.42
CA ARG A 111 4.33 -4.31 -5.60
C ARG A 111 4.78 -5.54 -6.36
N PHE A 112 6.05 -5.83 -6.23
CA PHE A 112 6.67 -7.07 -6.68
C PHE A 112 7.34 -7.74 -5.48
N ILE A 113 7.07 -9.03 -5.28
CA ILE A 113 7.73 -9.87 -4.29
C ILE A 113 8.25 -11.10 -5.02
N GLY A 114 9.51 -11.42 -4.85
CA GLY A 114 10.10 -12.63 -5.41
C GLY A 114 11.14 -13.22 -4.48
N ASN A 115 11.26 -14.54 -4.50
CA ASN A 115 12.35 -15.25 -3.87
C ASN A 115 12.80 -16.44 -4.70
N VAL A 116 14.05 -16.77 -4.56
CA VAL A 116 14.67 -17.98 -5.08
C VAL A 116 15.33 -18.69 -3.91
N ASP A 117 14.86 -19.89 -3.63
CA ASP A 117 15.47 -20.82 -2.69
C ASP A 117 16.22 -21.91 -3.48
N ALA A 118 17.43 -22.20 -3.07
CA ALA A 118 18.28 -23.24 -3.67
C ALA A 118 18.76 -24.20 -2.58
N ASP A 119 18.38 -25.47 -2.71
CA ASP A 119 18.85 -26.55 -1.86
C ASP A 119 19.80 -27.44 -2.67
N TYR A 120 21.05 -27.50 -2.25
CA TYR A 120 22.06 -28.30 -2.92
C TYR A 120 22.65 -29.35 -2.00
N ARG A 121 22.45 -30.64 -2.35
CA ARG A 121 23.15 -31.77 -1.73
C ARG A 121 24.47 -32.00 -2.43
N VAL A 122 25.59 -31.85 -1.72
CA VAL A 122 26.93 -31.94 -2.31
C VAL A 122 27.18 -33.35 -2.85
N HIS A 123 27.52 -33.48 -4.14
CA HIS A 123 27.61 -34.76 -4.84
C HIS A 123 28.65 -35.73 -4.23
N PHE A 124 29.80 -35.21 -3.85
CA PHE A 124 30.91 -35.98 -3.29
C PHE A 124 30.87 -36.05 -1.75
N PHE A 125 29.93 -35.35 -1.11
CA PHE A 125 29.76 -35.30 0.34
C PHE A 125 28.28 -35.18 0.72
N PRO A 126 27.50 -36.28 0.55
CA PRO A 126 26.03 -36.24 0.66
C PRO A 126 25.48 -35.86 2.04
N ASP A 127 26.34 -36.00 3.09
CA ASP A 127 26.00 -35.60 4.45
C ASP A 127 25.91 -34.07 4.62
N LEU A 128 26.44 -33.30 3.63
CA LEU A 128 26.43 -31.85 3.60
C LEU A 128 25.35 -31.34 2.63
N LYS A 129 24.50 -30.48 3.15
CA LYS A 129 23.49 -29.73 2.37
C LYS A 129 23.80 -28.25 2.49
N LEU A 130 23.73 -27.55 1.38
CA LEU A 130 23.85 -26.11 1.30
C LEU A 130 22.50 -25.53 0.91
N HIS A 131 22.12 -24.47 1.58
CA HIS A 131 20.89 -23.73 1.30
C HIS A 131 21.21 -22.26 1.04
N ALA A 132 20.58 -21.69 0.03
CA ALA A 132 20.65 -20.27 -0.27
C ALA A 132 19.25 -19.73 -0.59
N THR A 133 18.85 -18.65 0.07
CA THR A 133 17.64 -17.89 -0.26
C THR A 133 18.03 -16.48 -0.66
N ILE A 134 17.55 -16.02 -1.81
CA ILE A 134 17.60 -14.62 -2.24
C ILE A 134 16.17 -14.12 -2.35
N GLY A 135 15.84 -13.07 -1.60
CA GLY A 135 14.52 -12.45 -1.61
C GLY A 135 14.58 -10.98 -2.01
N TYR A 136 13.57 -10.53 -2.74
CA TYR A 136 13.40 -9.13 -3.14
C TYR A 136 11.93 -8.74 -3.04
N ASP A 137 11.64 -7.65 -2.33
CA ASP A 137 10.31 -7.04 -2.20
C ASP A 137 10.43 -5.55 -2.51
N TYR A 138 9.73 -5.14 -3.55
CA TYR A 138 9.69 -3.76 -3.98
C TYR A 138 8.26 -3.29 -4.09
N ALA A 139 7.95 -2.16 -3.44
CA ALA A 139 6.66 -1.49 -3.55
C ALA A 139 6.85 -0.02 -3.92
N GLN A 140 5.98 0.46 -4.79
CA GLN A 140 5.90 1.87 -5.17
C GLN A 140 4.46 2.34 -5.10
N GLY A 141 4.21 3.43 -4.35
CA GLY A 141 2.90 4.03 -4.18
C GLY A 141 2.89 5.50 -4.59
N LYS A 142 1.86 5.92 -5.29
CA LYS A 142 1.57 7.32 -5.61
C LYS A 142 0.09 7.58 -5.44
N GLY A 143 -0.30 8.82 -5.21
CA GLY A 143 -1.69 9.21 -5.11
C GLY A 143 -1.92 10.66 -5.43
N SER A 144 -3.21 11.04 -5.44
CA SER A 144 -3.67 12.40 -5.65
C SER A 144 -4.85 12.70 -4.72
N VAL A 145 -5.02 13.95 -4.39
CA VAL A 145 -6.16 14.47 -3.64
C VAL A 145 -6.67 15.67 -4.37
N TYR A 146 -7.96 15.66 -4.69
CA TYR A 146 -8.67 16.79 -5.28
C TYR A 146 -9.93 17.08 -4.46
N VAL A 147 -10.09 18.33 -4.07
CA VAL A 147 -11.27 18.88 -3.42
C VAL A 147 -11.54 20.22 -4.11
N PRO A 148 -12.71 20.41 -4.74
CA PRO A 148 -13.01 21.66 -5.44
C PRO A 148 -13.04 22.88 -4.51
N ALA A 149 -12.76 24.06 -5.02
CA ALA A 149 -12.66 25.30 -4.26
C ALA A 149 -13.95 25.68 -3.53
N GLU A 150 -15.10 25.31 -4.09
CA GLU A 150 -16.43 25.52 -3.50
C GLU A 150 -16.79 24.53 -2.40
N ALA A 151 -15.99 23.47 -2.16
CA ALA A 151 -16.29 22.52 -1.09
C ALA A 151 -16.13 23.16 0.30
N ALA A 152 -17.15 23.06 1.15
CA ALA A 152 -17.15 23.66 2.47
C ALA A 152 -15.97 23.22 3.34
N GLN A 153 -15.54 21.96 3.20
CA GLN A 153 -14.42 21.37 3.97
C GLN A 153 -13.07 22.05 3.75
N ASN A 154 -12.86 22.65 2.57
CA ASN A 154 -11.62 23.34 2.21
C ASN A 154 -11.89 24.74 1.61
N TYR A 155 -13.01 25.35 1.96
CA TYR A 155 -13.45 26.63 1.41
C TYR A 155 -12.43 27.74 1.66
N THR A 156 -11.91 27.85 2.89
CA THR A 156 -10.94 28.88 3.29
C THR A 156 -9.58 28.75 2.59
N THR A 157 -9.24 27.57 2.12
CA THR A 157 -7.99 27.28 1.39
C THR A 157 -8.19 27.23 -0.12
N SER A 158 -9.39 27.51 -0.62
CA SER A 158 -9.74 27.39 -2.05
C SER A 158 -9.54 25.96 -2.58
N GLY A 159 -10.01 24.96 -1.82
CA GLY A 159 -9.94 23.56 -2.20
C GLY A 159 -8.56 22.94 -2.04
N LEU A 160 -8.38 21.74 -2.62
CA LEU A 160 -7.10 21.02 -2.68
C LEU A 160 -6.91 20.45 -4.09
N ASP A 161 -5.69 20.53 -4.61
CA ASP A 161 -5.30 19.86 -5.86
C ASP A 161 -3.80 19.53 -5.82
N TYR A 162 -3.47 18.32 -5.40
CA TYR A 162 -2.09 17.90 -5.33
C TYR A 162 -1.91 16.39 -5.54
N SER A 163 -0.68 16.02 -5.91
CA SER A 163 -0.25 14.64 -6.02
C SER A 163 0.95 14.37 -5.11
N TYR A 164 1.07 13.15 -4.63
CA TYR A 164 2.17 12.71 -3.79
C TYR A 164 2.81 11.41 -4.29
N GLY A 165 4.06 11.21 -3.95
CA GLY A 165 4.84 10.04 -4.34
C GLY A 165 5.75 10.33 -5.56
N PRO A 166 6.39 9.27 -6.12
CA PRO A 166 6.28 7.88 -5.72
C PRO A 166 7.01 7.58 -4.41
N GLN A 167 6.27 7.11 -3.41
CA GLN A 167 6.86 6.50 -2.22
C GLN A 167 7.38 5.11 -2.59
N LYS A 168 8.59 4.77 -2.20
CA LYS A 168 9.23 3.49 -2.52
C LYS A 168 9.61 2.76 -1.25
N LYS A 169 9.38 1.45 -1.23
CA LYS A 169 9.87 0.53 -0.20
C LYS A 169 10.60 -0.61 -0.86
N GLU A 170 11.79 -0.90 -0.41
CA GLU A 170 12.67 -1.93 -0.93
C GLU A 170 13.19 -2.79 0.21
N ASN A 171 13.02 -4.11 0.09
CA ASN A 171 13.58 -5.08 1.02
C ASN A 171 14.39 -6.10 0.23
N ARG A 172 15.58 -6.41 0.72
CA ARG A 172 16.47 -7.44 0.19
C ARG A 172 16.80 -8.43 1.28
N LEU A 173 16.76 -9.70 0.94
CA LEU A 173 17.08 -10.81 1.82
C LEU A 173 18.15 -11.69 1.16
N LEU A 174 19.14 -12.07 1.92
CA LEU A 174 20.08 -13.13 1.58
C LEU A 174 20.26 -14.01 2.81
N THR A 175 19.87 -15.28 2.68
CA THR A 175 20.10 -16.30 3.70
C THR A 175 20.97 -17.39 3.11
N LEU A 176 22.05 -17.73 3.76
CA LEU A 176 22.95 -18.81 3.37
C LEU A 176 23.18 -19.70 4.59
N TYR A 177 22.99 -21.01 4.45
CA TYR A 177 23.42 -21.93 5.50
C TYR A 177 23.92 -23.26 4.94
N ALA A 178 24.76 -23.91 5.74
CA ALA A 178 25.23 -25.27 5.53
C ALA A 178 24.72 -26.15 6.66
N ASN A 179 24.15 -27.27 6.32
CA ASN A 179 23.71 -28.31 7.30
C ASN A 179 24.52 -29.59 7.04
N TYR A 180 25.19 -30.03 8.06
CA TYR A 180 25.91 -31.31 8.09
C TYR A 180 25.18 -32.28 9.01
N ASN A 181 24.69 -33.41 8.46
CA ASN A 181 24.00 -34.43 9.21
C ASN A 181 24.66 -35.79 9.00
N LYS A 182 25.12 -36.40 10.08
CA LYS A 182 25.79 -37.71 10.05
C LYS A 182 25.37 -38.63 11.16
N LEU A 183 24.96 -39.85 10.80
CA LEU A 183 24.80 -40.95 11.73
C LEU A 183 26.15 -41.63 11.98
N VAL A 184 26.57 -41.71 13.25
CA VAL A 184 27.77 -42.42 13.68
C VAL A 184 27.33 -43.70 14.38
N GLU A 185 27.22 -44.77 13.60
CA GLU A 185 26.69 -46.07 14.08
C GLU A 185 27.41 -46.66 15.30
N PRO A 186 28.77 -46.56 15.42
CA PRO A 186 29.49 -47.14 16.57
C PRO A 186 29.05 -46.62 17.92
N ILE A 187 28.64 -45.34 17.96
CA ILE A 187 28.18 -44.67 19.18
C ILE A 187 26.66 -44.44 19.19
N LYS A 188 25.94 -45.00 18.20
CA LYS A 188 24.49 -44.85 18.00
C LYS A 188 23.99 -43.41 18.15
N SER A 189 24.76 -42.46 17.65
CA SER A 189 24.47 -41.05 17.76
C SER A 189 24.39 -40.38 16.40
N SER A 190 23.47 -39.45 16.24
CA SER A 190 23.35 -38.58 15.06
C SER A 190 23.85 -37.19 15.41
N PHE A 191 24.75 -36.68 14.58
CA PHE A 191 25.22 -35.30 14.65
C PHE A 191 24.49 -34.48 13.58
N ASP A 192 23.88 -33.39 13.98
CA ASP A 192 23.26 -32.41 13.10
C ASP A 192 23.82 -31.03 13.47
N VAL A 193 24.57 -30.43 12.55
CA VAL A 193 25.23 -29.15 12.76
C VAL A 193 24.82 -28.22 11.62
N THR A 194 24.27 -27.05 11.96
CA THR A 194 23.91 -26.02 11.01
C THR A 194 24.69 -24.74 11.33
N ALA A 195 25.31 -24.16 10.30
CA ALA A 195 25.94 -22.85 10.37
C ALA A 195 25.43 -21.99 9.20
N GLY A 196 25.16 -20.73 9.45
CA GLY A 196 24.59 -19.88 8.44
C GLY A 196 24.86 -18.40 8.63
N TYR A 197 24.50 -17.66 7.62
CA TYR A 197 24.57 -16.20 7.54
C TYR A 197 23.27 -15.67 7.00
N ASP A 198 22.74 -14.62 7.62
CA ASP A 198 21.53 -13.92 7.19
C ASP A 198 21.82 -12.43 7.04
N TYR A 199 21.35 -11.86 5.93
CA TYR A 199 21.46 -10.44 5.64
C TYR A 199 20.11 -9.91 5.19
N GLN A 200 19.69 -8.82 5.81
CA GLN A 200 18.47 -8.10 5.44
C GLN A 200 18.77 -6.62 5.27
N TYR A 201 18.16 -6.03 4.26
CA TYR A 201 18.24 -4.61 3.99
C TYR A 201 16.85 -4.05 3.73
N TRP A 202 16.52 -2.97 4.41
CA TRP A 202 15.29 -2.22 4.21
C TRP A 202 15.62 -0.78 3.86
N LYS A 203 14.92 -0.29 2.83
CA LYS A 203 14.94 1.13 2.48
C LYS A 203 13.52 1.59 2.18
N ALA A 204 13.16 2.76 2.74
CA ALA A 204 11.91 3.44 2.44
C ALA A 204 12.23 4.87 2.03
N THR A 205 11.87 5.25 0.81
CA THR A 205 12.08 6.59 0.27
C THR A 205 10.75 7.27 0.07
N ASN A 206 10.55 8.40 0.73
CA ASN A 206 9.40 9.28 0.51
C ASN A 206 9.91 10.59 -0.08
N PRO A 207 9.58 10.91 -1.35
CA PRO A 207 9.98 12.16 -1.96
C PRO A 207 9.25 13.34 -1.30
N LEU A 208 9.85 14.50 -1.39
CA LEU A 208 9.19 15.75 -1.05
C LEU A 208 7.99 15.96 -1.98
N TYR A 209 6.86 16.39 -1.42
CA TYR A 209 5.71 16.87 -2.19
C TYR A 209 5.09 18.06 -1.48
N SER A 210 4.36 18.87 -2.21
CA SER A 210 3.62 20.01 -1.69
C SER A 210 2.12 19.76 -1.81
N GLU A 211 1.40 20.00 -0.73
CA GLU A 211 -0.05 20.11 -0.74
C GLU A 211 -0.38 21.49 -1.30
N MET A 212 -1.16 21.53 -2.36
CA MET A 212 -1.55 22.77 -3.06
C MET A 212 -3.07 22.90 -3.08
N ASN A 213 -3.53 24.15 -3.16
CA ASN A 213 -4.93 24.42 -3.43
C ASN A 213 -5.21 24.42 -4.94
N THR A 214 -6.47 24.59 -5.33
CA THR A 214 -6.88 24.63 -6.75
C THR A 214 -6.35 25.83 -7.53
N LEU A 215 -5.81 26.84 -6.85
CA LEU A 215 -5.16 28.01 -7.45
C LEU A 215 -3.64 27.80 -7.67
N GLY A 216 -3.09 26.64 -7.24
CA GLY A 216 -1.68 26.33 -7.33
C GLY A 216 -0.83 26.92 -6.20
N GLU A 217 -1.44 27.43 -5.13
CA GLU A 217 -0.73 27.96 -3.97
C GLU A 217 -0.33 26.82 -3.04
N VAL A 218 0.89 26.83 -2.54
CA VAL A 218 1.42 25.83 -1.61
C VAL A 218 0.87 26.07 -0.21
N LEU A 219 0.08 25.14 0.30
CA LEU A 219 -0.48 25.17 1.65
C LEU A 219 0.49 24.56 2.66
N LYS A 220 1.15 23.47 2.28
CA LYS A 220 2.08 22.75 3.13
C LYS A 220 3.06 21.96 2.28
N THR A 221 4.28 21.82 2.76
CA THR A 221 5.30 20.97 2.13
C THR A 221 5.68 19.84 3.06
N SER A 222 5.66 18.59 2.56
CA SER A 222 6.13 17.42 3.29
C SER A 222 7.64 17.43 3.40
N LYS A 223 8.21 16.60 4.31
CA LYS A 223 9.64 16.36 4.36
C LYS A 223 9.97 15.12 3.54
N ALA A 224 11.05 15.17 2.76
CA ALA A 224 11.63 13.99 2.17
C ALA A 224 12.24 13.12 3.27
N THR A 225 12.09 11.79 3.15
CA THR A 225 12.75 10.81 4.03
C THR A 225 13.35 9.69 3.19
N ASP A 226 14.52 9.21 3.60
CA ASP A 226 15.30 8.17 2.93
C ASP A 226 15.67 7.05 3.91
#